data_858cd39b4851d72c5e68e330372374b6
#
_entry.id   858cd39b4851d72c5e68e330372374b6
#
_cell.length_a   1.000
_cell.length_b   1.000
_cell.length_c   1.000
_cell.angle_alpha   90.00
_cell.angle_beta   90.00
_cell.angle_gamma   90.00
#
_symmetry.space_group_name_H-M   'P 1'
#
loop_
_entity.id
_entity.type
_entity.pdbx_description
1 polymer ?
#
loop_
_entity_poly.entity_id
_entity_poly.type
_entity_poly.pdbx_seq_one_letter_code
_entity_poly.pdbx_strand_id
1 'polypeptide(L)'
;MLAAVNPKTQEFLNLLLWSTDILMRPTFRNLTDSYESWAYRSGLLKQVTRLEQQQLIERDTNSPDDRLFRLSAQGRLHVLGGRDPEERWSRNWDGQWRMVLFDVPTGQNAQRERLRRYLRDKGFGYLQNSVWITPDALEEERRILVGGKINVESLVLLEARPCAGESDAEIVAGAWDFERINRRYARHLKILGEWSGGSLRNEAAAKALLRWAEEEREAWLDAVTNDPLLPERILPSDYLGLPAWRRRMEVLREAGRQLRTFNRQ
;
A
#
# COMPACT_ATOMS: atom_id res chain seq x y z
N MET A 1 11.09 6.22 -3.94
CA MET A 1 10.64 7.14 -2.88
C MET A 1 9.45 7.91 -3.40
N LEU A 2 8.25 7.63 -2.89
CA LEU A 2 7.07 8.42 -3.22
C LEU A 2 7.28 9.83 -2.68
N ALA A 3 7.05 10.86 -3.51
CA ALA A 3 7.16 12.25 -3.07
C ALA A 3 6.18 12.49 -1.91
N ALA A 4 6.63 13.13 -0.84
CA ALA A 4 5.78 13.47 0.29
C ALA A 4 4.65 14.40 -0.19
N VAL A 5 3.43 13.88 -0.16
CA VAL A 5 2.22 14.64 -0.52
C VAL A 5 1.75 15.40 0.73
N ASN A 6 1.37 16.65 0.55
CA ASN A 6 0.84 17.49 1.64
C ASN A 6 -0.38 16.79 2.29
N PRO A 7 -0.54 16.81 3.64
CA PRO A 7 -1.67 16.18 4.34
C PRO A 7 -3.05 16.48 3.75
N LYS A 8 -3.33 17.73 3.37
CA LYS A 8 -4.60 18.12 2.72
C LYS A 8 -4.81 17.50 1.34
N THR A 9 -3.72 17.28 0.60
CA THR A 9 -3.74 16.61 -0.71
C THR A 9 -4.00 15.12 -0.54
N GLN A 10 -3.48 14.55 0.54
CA GLN A 10 -3.68 13.16 0.91
C GLN A 10 -5.13 12.90 1.39
N GLU A 11 -5.69 13.83 2.15
CA GLU A 11 -7.10 13.84 2.55
C GLU A 11 -8.03 13.86 1.33
N PHE A 12 -7.72 14.67 0.33
CA PHE A 12 -8.47 14.73 -0.92
C PHE A 12 -8.39 13.43 -1.73
N LEU A 13 -7.20 12.83 -1.85
CA LEU A 13 -7.03 11.52 -2.50
C LEU A 13 -7.82 10.41 -1.79
N ASN A 14 -7.87 10.45 -0.46
CA ASN A 14 -8.67 9.52 0.33
C ASN A 14 -10.17 9.76 0.13
N LEU A 15 -10.62 11.01 0.07
CA LEU A 15 -12.01 11.37 -0.25
C LEU A 15 -12.41 10.85 -1.64
N LEU A 16 -11.53 10.93 -2.63
CA LEU A 16 -11.75 10.35 -3.96
C LEU A 16 -11.83 8.81 -3.90
N LEU A 17 -11.05 8.17 -3.07
CA LEU A 17 -11.16 6.74 -2.80
C LEU A 17 -12.51 6.36 -2.19
N TRP A 18 -13.06 7.21 -1.34
CA TRP A 18 -14.29 6.97 -0.61
C TRP A 18 -15.57 7.29 -1.39
N SER A 19 -15.48 8.26 -2.31
CA SER A 19 -16.67 8.73 -3.05
C SER A 19 -17.13 7.77 -4.13
N THR A 20 -16.36 6.75 -4.47
CA THR A 20 -16.65 5.84 -5.58
C THR A 20 -16.14 4.44 -5.32
N ASP A 21 -16.75 3.46 -5.96
CA ASP A 21 -16.29 2.08 -5.99
C ASP A 21 -14.78 2.05 -6.30
N ILE A 22 -13.98 1.72 -5.30
CA ILE A 22 -12.50 1.81 -5.30
C ILE A 22 -11.87 1.07 -6.48
N LEU A 23 -12.59 0.09 -7.02
CA LEU A 23 -12.16 -0.74 -8.14
C LEU A 23 -12.65 -0.23 -9.49
N MET A 24 -13.63 0.69 -9.53
CA MET A 24 -14.34 1.02 -10.76
C MET A 24 -14.45 2.52 -11.08
N ARG A 25 -13.43 3.34 -10.83
CA ARG A 25 -13.35 4.74 -11.28
C ARG A 25 -13.94 5.78 -10.32
N PRO A 26 -13.18 6.22 -9.31
CA PRO A 26 -13.56 7.39 -8.50
C PRO A 26 -13.68 8.64 -9.38
N THR A 27 -14.82 9.29 -9.35
CA THR A 27 -15.06 10.55 -10.08
C THR A 27 -15.33 11.69 -9.10
N PHE A 28 -14.85 12.87 -9.43
CA PHE A 28 -15.03 14.10 -8.65
C PHE A 28 -16.49 14.59 -8.60
N ARG A 29 -17.33 14.20 -9.56
CA ARG A 29 -18.72 14.63 -9.68
C ARG A 29 -19.58 14.34 -8.45
N ASN A 30 -19.29 13.26 -7.74
CA ASN A 30 -20.07 12.86 -6.57
C ASN A 30 -19.78 13.75 -5.33
N LEU A 31 -18.83 14.67 -5.45
CA LEU A 31 -18.40 15.60 -4.38
C LEU A 31 -18.79 17.06 -4.66
N THR A 32 -19.25 17.40 -5.88
CA THR A 32 -19.18 18.78 -6.36
C THR A 32 -20.39 19.66 -6.13
N ASP A 33 -21.60 19.15 -6.02
CA ASP A 33 -22.78 20.01 -5.99
C ASP A 33 -22.93 20.87 -4.71
N SER A 34 -22.42 20.40 -3.57
CA SER A 34 -22.30 21.21 -2.33
C SER A 34 -20.85 21.61 -2.01
N TYR A 35 -19.88 21.00 -2.69
CA TYR A 35 -18.46 21.04 -2.39
C TYR A 35 -17.71 22.14 -3.17
N GLU A 36 -18.23 22.61 -4.31
CA GLU A 36 -17.58 23.65 -5.13
C GLU A 36 -17.32 24.95 -4.36
N SER A 37 -18.27 25.40 -3.57
CA SER A 37 -18.12 26.65 -2.81
C SER A 37 -17.15 26.49 -1.61
N TRP A 38 -17.05 25.31 -1.04
CA TRP A 38 -16.10 24.99 0.02
C TRP A 38 -14.71 24.74 -0.57
N ALA A 39 -14.61 24.01 -1.66
CA ALA A 39 -13.37 23.72 -2.37
C ALA A 39 -12.70 24.99 -2.91
N TYR A 40 -13.50 25.93 -3.42
CA TYR A 40 -13.01 27.23 -3.87
C TYR A 40 -12.44 28.04 -2.70
N ARG A 41 -13.14 28.07 -1.56
CA ARG A 41 -12.71 28.80 -0.34
C ARG A 41 -11.52 28.14 0.33
N SER A 42 -11.32 26.85 0.23
CA SER A 42 -10.22 26.11 0.87
C SER A 42 -8.97 25.96 -0.01
N GLY A 43 -8.96 26.52 -1.22
CA GLY A 43 -7.82 26.44 -2.15
C GLY A 43 -7.65 25.07 -2.80
N LEU A 44 -8.69 24.25 -2.81
CA LEU A 44 -8.66 22.88 -3.33
C LEU A 44 -8.39 22.81 -4.83
N LEU A 45 -8.84 23.84 -5.60
CA LEU A 45 -8.54 23.93 -7.03
C LEU A 45 -7.04 23.96 -7.32
N LYS A 46 -6.25 24.63 -6.48
CA LYS A 46 -4.77 24.60 -6.58
C LYS A 46 -4.20 23.22 -6.28
N GLN A 47 -4.86 22.47 -5.42
CA GLN A 47 -4.44 21.10 -5.08
C GLN A 47 -4.79 20.12 -6.21
N VAL A 48 -5.96 20.26 -6.85
CA VAL A 48 -6.34 19.48 -8.04
C VAL A 48 -5.31 19.63 -9.15
N THR A 49 -4.95 20.88 -9.50
CA THR A 49 -3.91 21.16 -10.50
C THR A 49 -2.57 20.50 -10.13
N ARG A 50 -2.19 20.56 -8.85
CA ARG A 50 -0.97 19.92 -8.36
C ARG A 50 -1.01 18.40 -8.47
N LEU A 51 -2.16 17.78 -8.17
CA LEU A 51 -2.36 16.33 -8.30
C LEU A 51 -2.32 15.88 -9.76
N GLU A 52 -2.89 16.67 -10.69
CA GLU A 52 -2.74 16.44 -12.12
C GLU A 52 -1.27 16.50 -12.56
N GLN A 53 -0.54 17.55 -12.13
CA GLN A 53 0.89 17.70 -12.42
C GLN A 53 1.73 16.54 -11.86
N GLN A 54 1.33 15.99 -10.71
CA GLN A 54 1.96 14.82 -10.09
C GLN A 54 1.46 13.49 -10.69
N GLN A 55 0.58 13.55 -11.68
CA GLN A 55 -0.03 12.37 -12.32
C GLN A 55 -0.76 11.43 -11.34
N LEU A 56 -1.24 11.95 -10.22
CA LEU A 56 -2.01 11.16 -9.24
C LEU A 56 -3.50 11.10 -9.57
N ILE A 57 -4.01 12.10 -10.31
CA ILE A 57 -5.35 12.12 -10.88
C ILE A 57 -5.28 12.42 -12.36
N GLU A 58 -6.28 11.98 -13.10
CA GLU A 58 -6.45 12.26 -14.52
C GLU A 58 -7.88 12.63 -14.82
N ARG A 59 -8.10 13.40 -15.89
CA ARG A 59 -9.46 13.75 -16.34
C ARG A 59 -10.15 12.54 -16.92
N ASP A 60 -11.43 12.36 -16.64
CA ASP A 60 -12.22 11.30 -17.25
C ASP A 60 -12.68 11.71 -18.65
N THR A 61 -11.91 11.32 -19.65
CA THR A 61 -12.18 11.61 -21.06
C THR A 61 -13.44 10.92 -21.61
N ASN A 62 -14.03 9.98 -20.87
CA ASN A 62 -15.25 9.29 -21.25
C ASN A 62 -16.53 10.00 -20.77
N SER A 63 -16.40 11.12 -20.09
CA SER A 63 -17.51 11.92 -19.62
C SER A 63 -17.67 13.18 -20.44
N PRO A 64 -18.91 13.60 -20.77
CA PRO A 64 -19.16 14.88 -21.42
C PRO A 64 -18.87 16.09 -20.52
N ASP A 65 -18.54 15.87 -19.24
CA ASP A 65 -18.22 16.91 -18.25
C ASP A 65 -16.70 16.93 -17.99
N ASP A 66 -16.02 17.93 -18.50
CA ASP A 66 -14.56 18.15 -18.37
C ASP A 66 -14.08 18.31 -16.92
N ARG A 67 -15.01 18.33 -15.94
CA ARG A 67 -14.71 18.48 -14.51
C ARG A 67 -14.56 17.16 -13.77
N LEU A 68 -14.71 16.02 -14.45
CA LEU A 68 -14.60 14.73 -13.81
C LEU A 68 -13.14 14.26 -13.74
N PHE A 69 -12.66 14.01 -12.54
CA PHE A 69 -11.35 13.45 -12.28
C PHE A 69 -11.47 12.04 -11.72
N ARG A 70 -10.52 11.21 -12.08
CA ARG A 70 -10.33 9.86 -11.49
C ARG A 70 -8.90 9.70 -10.99
N LEU A 71 -8.68 8.75 -10.09
CA LEU A 71 -7.33 8.36 -9.74
C LEU A 71 -6.65 7.74 -10.96
N SER A 72 -5.43 8.20 -11.26
CA SER A 72 -4.55 7.51 -12.20
C SER A 72 -4.08 6.17 -11.61
N ALA A 73 -3.44 5.33 -12.40
CA ALA A 73 -2.78 4.12 -11.89
C ALA A 73 -1.74 4.46 -10.80
N GLN A 74 -0.97 5.53 -11.00
CA GLN A 74 0.00 6.02 -10.02
C GLN A 74 -0.67 6.55 -8.74
N GLY A 75 -1.78 7.28 -8.87
CA GLY A 75 -2.57 7.75 -7.74
C GLY A 75 -3.15 6.61 -6.92
N ARG A 76 -3.64 5.57 -7.58
CA ARG A 76 -4.10 4.34 -6.93
C ARG A 76 -2.99 3.68 -6.13
N LEU A 77 -1.82 3.45 -6.72
CA LEU A 77 -0.66 2.89 -6.03
C LEU A 77 -0.24 3.76 -4.85
N HIS A 78 -0.24 5.09 -5.01
CA HIS A 78 0.11 6.01 -3.93
C HIS A 78 -0.80 5.84 -2.71
N VAL A 79 -2.11 5.73 -2.93
CA VAL A 79 -3.09 5.54 -1.85
C VAL A 79 -3.00 4.15 -1.22
N LEU A 80 -2.57 3.15 -1.98
CA LEU A 80 -2.37 1.77 -1.50
C LEU A 80 -1.02 1.56 -0.78
N GLY A 81 -0.22 2.61 -0.59
CA GLY A 81 1.08 2.49 0.07
C GLY A 81 2.24 2.18 -0.88
N GLY A 82 2.06 2.45 -2.17
CA GLY A 82 3.09 2.29 -3.20
C GLY A 82 3.13 0.92 -3.87
N ARG A 83 2.31 -0.04 -3.41
CA ARG A 83 2.18 -1.39 -3.98
C ARG A 83 0.71 -1.78 -4.01
N ASP A 84 0.23 -2.42 -5.07
CA ASP A 84 -1.10 -3.02 -5.10
C ASP A 84 -1.05 -4.39 -4.38
N PRO A 85 -1.70 -4.51 -3.20
CA PRO A 85 -1.63 -5.76 -2.44
C PRO A 85 -2.27 -6.93 -3.17
N GLU A 86 -3.37 -6.69 -3.89
CA GLU A 86 -4.10 -7.73 -4.61
C GLU A 86 -3.29 -8.30 -5.76
N GLU A 87 -2.63 -7.43 -6.54
CA GLU A 87 -1.70 -7.84 -7.58
C GLU A 87 -0.51 -8.63 -7.00
N ARG A 88 0.02 -8.17 -5.84
CA ARG A 88 1.16 -8.81 -5.20
C ARG A 88 0.80 -10.19 -4.63
N TRP A 89 -0.33 -10.37 -4.00
CA TRP A 89 -0.76 -11.67 -3.48
C TRP A 89 -1.13 -12.65 -4.58
N SER A 90 -1.81 -12.17 -5.65
CA SER A 90 -2.26 -13.03 -6.76
C SER A 90 -1.16 -13.41 -7.75
N ARG A 91 0.06 -12.84 -7.62
CA ARG A 91 1.14 -13.15 -8.55
C ARG A 91 1.55 -14.61 -8.49
N ASN A 92 1.89 -15.15 -9.63
CA ASN A 92 2.37 -16.53 -9.70
C ASN A 92 3.77 -16.65 -9.08
N TRP A 93 3.97 -17.70 -8.29
CA TRP A 93 5.28 -18.09 -7.78
C TRP A 93 5.73 -19.38 -8.47
N ASP A 94 6.94 -19.35 -9.00
CA ASP A 94 7.52 -20.46 -9.77
C ASP A 94 8.11 -21.60 -8.90
N GLY A 95 7.97 -21.51 -7.58
CA GLY A 95 8.51 -22.48 -6.63
C GLY A 95 10.01 -22.32 -6.40
N GLN A 96 10.58 -21.19 -6.75
CA GLN A 96 12.00 -20.90 -6.55
C GLN A 96 12.17 -19.74 -5.56
N TRP A 97 13.08 -19.92 -4.64
CA TRP A 97 13.59 -18.88 -3.78
C TRP A 97 14.80 -18.21 -4.42
N ARG A 98 14.87 -16.89 -4.37
CA ARG A 98 16.05 -16.15 -4.73
C ARG A 98 16.73 -15.66 -3.47
N MET A 99 18.02 -15.88 -3.41
CA MET A 99 18.84 -15.52 -2.25
C MET A 99 19.86 -14.48 -2.63
N VAL A 100 20.01 -13.49 -1.77
CA VAL A 100 21.08 -12.48 -1.84
C VAL A 100 21.99 -12.70 -0.65
N LEU A 101 23.23 -13.08 -0.95
CA LEU A 101 24.32 -13.19 0.03
C LEU A 101 25.32 -12.09 -0.26
N PHE A 102 25.69 -11.34 0.76
CA PHE A 102 26.68 -10.28 0.60
C PHE A 102 27.59 -10.16 1.81
N ASP A 103 28.81 -9.72 1.55
CA ASP A 103 29.71 -9.27 2.59
C ASP A 103 30.10 -7.80 2.35
N VAL A 104 30.16 -7.05 3.44
CA VAL A 104 30.55 -5.64 3.42
C VAL A 104 31.78 -5.48 4.32
N PRO A 105 32.83 -4.79 3.85
CA PRO A 105 34.07 -4.64 4.58
C PRO A 105 33.87 -4.19 6.03
N THR A 106 34.73 -4.68 6.92
CA THR A 106 34.76 -4.26 8.32
C THR A 106 34.97 -2.75 8.41
N GLY A 107 34.16 -2.07 9.22
CA GLY A 107 34.15 -0.61 9.33
C GLY A 107 33.17 0.14 8.46
N GLN A 108 32.52 -0.52 7.50
CA GLN A 108 31.49 0.09 6.62
C GLN A 108 30.06 -0.17 7.10
N ASN A 109 29.78 0.00 8.39
CA ASN A 109 28.48 -0.29 9.00
C ASN A 109 27.33 0.50 8.36
N ALA A 110 27.58 1.76 7.97
CA ALA A 110 26.55 2.58 7.32
C ALA A 110 26.10 2.01 5.97
N GLN A 111 27.01 1.43 5.18
CA GLN A 111 26.70 0.79 3.90
C GLN A 111 25.93 -0.52 4.13
N ARG A 112 26.35 -1.32 5.12
CA ARG A 112 25.65 -2.55 5.52
C ARG A 112 24.21 -2.26 5.92
N GLU A 113 23.98 -1.26 6.76
CA GLU A 113 22.63 -0.88 7.18
C GLU A 113 21.80 -0.28 6.04
N ARG A 114 22.42 0.46 5.13
CA ARG A 114 21.74 0.96 3.92
C ARG A 114 21.27 -0.18 3.03
N LEU A 115 22.09 -1.21 2.82
CA LEU A 115 21.75 -2.38 2.03
C LEU A 115 20.64 -3.20 2.71
N ARG A 116 20.75 -3.46 4.01
CA ARG A 116 19.73 -4.15 4.80
C ARG A 116 18.38 -3.43 4.75
N ARG A 117 18.39 -2.08 4.83
CA ARG A 117 17.18 -1.28 4.70
C ARG A 117 16.58 -1.41 3.31
N TYR A 118 17.39 -1.30 2.27
CA TYR A 118 16.95 -1.49 0.89
C TYR A 118 16.27 -2.84 0.69
N LEU A 119 16.88 -3.93 1.15
CA LEU A 119 16.30 -5.28 1.01
C LEU A 119 14.98 -5.41 1.79
N ARG A 120 14.91 -4.87 3.01
CA ARG A 120 13.65 -4.84 3.78
C ARG A 120 12.56 -4.04 3.07
N ASP A 121 12.88 -2.86 2.56
CA ASP A 121 11.93 -2.00 1.85
C ASP A 121 11.39 -2.67 0.57
N LYS A 122 12.19 -3.57 -0.03
CA LYS A 122 11.79 -4.40 -1.17
C LYS A 122 11.04 -5.67 -0.77
N GLY A 123 10.87 -5.95 0.51
CA GLY A 123 10.11 -7.09 1.01
C GLY A 123 10.91 -8.38 1.16
N PHE A 124 12.24 -8.31 1.07
CA PHE A 124 13.09 -9.49 1.34
C PHE A 124 12.98 -9.94 2.78
N GLY A 125 12.95 -11.26 2.98
CA GLY A 125 13.09 -11.89 4.27
C GLY A 125 14.55 -12.01 4.69
N TYR A 126 14.77 -11.93 5.99
CA TYR A 126 16.09 -12.09 6.60
C TYR A 126 16.21 -13.46 7.22
N LEU A 127 17.02 -14.35 6.65
CA LEU A 127 17.25 -15.67 7.20
C LEU A 127 18.29 -15.65 8.32
N GLN A 128 19.50 -15.21 8.00
CA GLN A 128 20.61 -15.10 8.98
C GLN A 128 21.77 -14.25 8.44
N ASN A 129 22.46 -13.55 9.33
CA ASN A 129 23.68 -12.75 9.03
C ASN A 129 23.54 -11.86 7.78
N SER A 130 24.07 -12.28 6.64
CA SER A 130 24.04 -11.57 5.37
C SER A 130 23.24 -12.34 4.30
N VAL A 131 22.32 -13.22 4.73
CA VAL A 131 21.48 -14.05 3.84
C VAL A 131 20.08 -13.51 3.82
N TRP A 132 19.64 -13.07 2.65
CA TRP A 132 18.32 -12.53 2.39
C TRP A 132 17.62 -13.34 1.32
N ILE A 133 16.29 -13.44 1.41
CA ILE A 133 15.51 -14.32 0.54
C ILE A 133 14.26 -13.61 0.03
N THR A 134 13.87 -13.92 -1.21
CA THR A 134 12.62 -13.42 -1.82
C THR A 134 12.06 -14.48 -2.79
N PRO A 135 10.73 -14.56 -2.97
CA PRO A 135 10.12 -15.34 -4.03
C PRO A 135 10.19 -14.65 -5.41
N ASP A 136 10.54 -13.37 -5.45
CA ASP A 136 10.53 -12.55 -6.66
C ASP A 136 11.85 -12.67 -7.44
N ALA A 137 11.81 -12.47 -8.75
CA ALA A 137 13.01 -12.43 -9.59
C ALA A 137 13.93 -11.25 -9.24
N LEU A 138 15.24 -11.44 -9.36
CA LEU A 138 16.28 -10.47 -8.98
C LEU A 138 16.78 -9.60 -10.15
N GLU A 139 15.94 -9.27 -11.11
CA GLU A 139 16.38 -8.53 -12.31
C GLU A 139 16.81 -7.08 -12.01
N GLU A 140 16.03 -6.38 -11.20
CA GLU A 140 16.32 -5.00 -10.79
C GLU A 140 17.45 -4.95 -9.75
N GLU A 141 17.38 -5.83 -8.76
CA GLU A 141 18.36 -5.96 -7.69
C GLU A 141 19.75 -6.25 -8.23
N ARG A 142 19.86 -7.14 -9.22
CA ARG A 142 21.13 -7.43 -9.89
C ARG A 142 21.76 -6.17 -10.49
N ARG A 143 20.97 -5.34 -11.18
CA ARG A 143 21.46 -4.07 -11.76
C ARG A 143 21.94 -3.08 -10.69
N ILE A 144 21.20 -2.96 -9.59
CA ILE A 144 21.52 -2.03 -8.50
C ILE A 144 22.74 -2.50 -7.72
N LEU A 145 22.82 -3.79 -7.40
CA LEU A 145 23.89 -4.38 -6.59
C LEU A 145 25.20 -4.48 -7.38
N VAL A 146 25.14 -4.83 -8.66
CA VAL A 146 26.31 -4.92 -9.55
C VAL A 146 26.70 -3.55 -10.10
N GLY A 147 25.77 -2.60 -10.19
CA GLY A 147 25.98 -1.24 -10.75
C GLY A 147 26.80 -0.28 -9.90
N GLY A 148 27.43 -0.72 -8.82
CA GLY A 148 28.58 -0.05 -8.19
C GLY A 148 28.27 1.10 -7.22
N LYS A 149 27.05 1.26 -6.73
CA LYS A 149 26.77 2.26 -5.67
C LYS A 149 26.99 1.73 -4.24
N ILE A 150 27.17 0.42 -4.07
CA ILE A 150 27.40 -0.23 -2.79
C ILE A 150 28.71 -1.04 -2.93
N ASN A 151 29.71 -0.69 -2.16
CA ASN A 151 30.96 -1.43 -2.12
C ASN A 151 30.75 -2.70 -1.29
N VAL A 152 30.57 -3.83 -1.97
CA VAL A 152 30.51 -5.17 -1.36
C VAL A 152 31.77 -5.94 -1.71
N GLU A 153 32.37 -6.62 -0.76
CA GLU A 153 33.54 -7.50 -1.00
C GLU A 153 33.12 -8.73 -1.77
N SER A 154 31.94 -9.28 -1.43
CA SER A 154 31.35 -10.39 -2.17
C SER A 154 29.85 -10.21 -2.28
N LEU A 155 29.30 -10.56 -3.45
CA LEU A 155 27.87 -10.62 -3.71
C LEU A 155 27.57 -11.89 -4.48
N VAL A 156 26.73 -12.74 -3.90
CA VAL A 156 26.26 -13.96 -4.54
C VAL A 156 24.75 -13.92 -4.65
N LEU A 157 24.24 -14.10 -5.84
CA LEU A 157 22.82 -14.24 -6.14
C LEU A 157 22.56 -15.69 -6.55
N LEU A 158 21.64 -16.33 -5.85
CA LEU A 158 21.31 -17.75 -6.06
C LEU A 158 19.83 -17.95 -6.28
N GLU A 159 19.50 -18.98 -7.04
CA GLU A 159 18.18 -19.59 -7.04
C GLU A 159 18.25 -20.90 -6.26
N ALA A 160 17.27 -21.15 -5.41
CA ALA A 160 17.28 -22.27 -4.49
C ALA A 160 15.88 -22.88 -4.33
N ARG A 161 15.85 -24.14 -3.93
CA ARG A 161 14.65 -24.83 -3.46
C ARG A 161 14.95 -25.52 -2.14
N PRO A 162 13.95 -25.69 -1.26
CA PRO A 162 14.11 -26.51 -0.08
C PRO A 162 14.61 -27.92 -0.43
N CYS A 163 15.43 -28.49 0.40
CA CYS A 163 15.95 -29.83 0.27
C CYS A 163 15.82 -30.57 1.61
N ALA A 164 16.01 -31.87 1.61
CA ALA A 164 16.15 -32.67 2.83
C ALA A 164 15.01 -32.55 3.86
N GLY A 165 13.78 -32.26 3.40
CA GLY A 165 12.59 -32.22 4.26
C GLY A 165 12.19 -30.86 4.78
N GLU A 166 12.97 -29.79 4.52
CA GLU A 166 12.54 -28.41 4.80
C GLU A 166 11.38 -28.01 3.89
N SER A 167 10.45 -27.25 4.45
CA SER A 167 9.28 -26.76 3.74
C SER A 167 9.37 -25.26 3.44
N ASP A 168 8.64 -24.80 2.41
CA ASP A 168 8.49 -23.38 2.14
C ASP A 168 7.89 -22.61 3.32
N ALA A 169 7.01 -23.26 4.09
CA ALA A 169 6.40 -22.68 5.28
C ALA A 169 7.43 -22.40 6.39
N GLU A 170 8.39 -23.30 6.61
CA GLU A 170 9.48 -23.10 7.57
C GLU A 170 10.41 -21.98 7.14
N ILE A 171 10.71 -21.88 5.85
CA ILE A 171 11.49 -20.76 5.31
C ILE A 171 10.76 -19.44 5.53
N VAL A 172 9.46 -19.38 5.25
CA VAL A 172 8.64 -18.17 5.46
C VAL A 172 8.61 -17.80 6.93
N ALA A 173 8.36 -18.73 7.83
CA ALA A 173 8.34 -18.49 9.27
C ALA A 173 9.71 -18.02 9.81
N GLY A 174 10.81 -18.52 9.25
CA GLY A 174 12.15 -18.11 9.66
C GLY A 174 12.61 -16.76 9.11
N ALA A 175 12.12 -16.36 7.94
CA ALA A 175 12.61 -15.17 7.24
C ALA A 175 11.80 -13.90 7.49
N TRP A 176 10.51 -14.01 7.87
CA TRP A 176 9.61 -12.88 8.12
C TRP A 176 8.88 -13.01 9.45
N ASP A 177 8.74 -11.90 10.17
CA ASP A 177 7.98 -11.83 11.43
C ASP A 177 6.48 -11.65 11.14
N PHE A 178 5.79 -12.75 10.76
CA PHE A 178 4.35 -12.73 10.49
C PHE A 178 3.51 -12.46 11.74
N GLU A 179 3.99 -12.76 12.93
CA GLU A 179 3.30 -12.40 14.17
C GLU A 179 3.19 -10.86 14.28
N ARG A 180 4.28 -10.15 14.01
CA ARG A 180 4.28 -8.69 14.02
C ARG A 180 3.44 -8.08 12.89
N ILE A 181 3.45 -8.70 11.70
CA ILE A 181 2.62 -8.30 10.56
C ILE A 181 1.14 -8.48 10.92
N ASN A 182 0.76 -9.63 11.46
CA ASN A 182 -0.60 -9.93 11.87
C ASN A 182 -1.10 -9.00 12.98
N ARG A 183 -0.27 -8.60 13.95
CA ARG A 183 -0.64 -7.60 14.96
C ARG A 183 -1.05 -6.26 14.33
N ARG A 184 -0.40 -5.81 13.26
CA ARG A 184 -0.77 -4.59 12.54
C ARG A 184 -2.10 -4.74 11.82
N TYR A 185 -2.31 -5.85 11.12
CA TYR A 185 -3.61 -6.11 10.47
C TYR A 185 -4.74 -6.31 11.48
N ALA A 186 -4.48 -6.92 12.64
CA ALA A 186 -5.47 -7.03 13.72
C ALA A 186 -5.89 -5.64 14.25
N ARG A 187 -4.95 -4.71 14.42
CA ARG A 187 -5.26 -3.32 14.76
C ARG A 187 -6.15 -2.67 13.68
N HIS A 188 -5.80 -2.83 12.42
CA HIS A 188 -6.58 -2.30 11.30
C HIS A 188 -8.00 -2.90 11.25
N LEU A 189 -8.13 -4.21 11.41
CA LEU A 189 -9.43 -4.90 11.48
C LEU A 189 -10.30 -4.40 12.63
N LYS A 190 -9.70 -4.11 13.79
CA LYS A 190 -10.39 -3.51 14.93
C LYS A 190 -10.98 -2.15 14.56
N ILE A 191 -10.20 -1.26 13.95
CA ILE A 191 -10.66 0.07 13.49
C ILE A 191 -11.77 -0.06 12.46
N LEU A 192 -11.67 -1.01 11.52
CA LEU A 192 -12.75 -1.30 10.58
C LEU A 192 -14.03 -1.78 11.26
N GLY A 193 -13.92 -2.51 12.38
CA GLY A 193 -15.06 -2.96 13.19
C GLY A 193 -15.74 -1.85 13.97
N GLU A 194 -15.06 -0.75 14.26
CA GLU A 194 -15.60 0.42 14.95
C GLU A 194 -16.48 1.30 14.02
N TRP A 195 -16.47 1.03 12.72
CA TRP A 195 -17.38 1.68 11.76
C TRP A 195 -18.83 1.31 12.05
N SER A 196 -19.61 2.26 12.55
CA SER A 196 -21.00 2.04 12.97
C SER A 196 -22.03 2.16 11.83
N GLY A 197 -21.60 2.50 10.61
CA GLY A 197 -22.51 2.65 9.47
C GLY A 197 -23.59 3.71 9.65
N GLY A 198 -23.36 4.69 10.52
CA GLY A 198 -24.37 5.71 10.87
C GLY A 198 -24.68 6.68 9.74
N SER A 199 -25.94 7.13 9.64
CA SER A 199 -26.35 8.15 8.66
C SER A 199 -25.64 9.47 8.91
N LEU A 200 -25.03 10.04 7.86
CA LEU A 200 -24.35 11.35 7.90
C LEU A 200 -25.36 12.51 7.95
N ARG A 201 -26.14 12.59 9.03
CA ARG A 201 -27.24 13.59 9.14
C ARG A 201 -26.80 14.93 9.67
N ASN A 202 -25.59 15.09 10.17
CA ASN A 202 -25.11 16.33 10.75
C ASN A 202 -23.58 16.47 10.65
N GLU A 203 -23.09 17.67 10.90
CA GLU A 203 -21.66 17.99 10.86
C GLU A 203 -20.81 17.17 11.84
N ALA A 204 -21.36 16.81 13.00
CA ALA A 204 -20.65 15.98 13.98
C ALA A 204 -20.40 14.57 13.45
N ALA A 205 -21.39 13.97 12.78
CA ALA A 205 -21.24 12.67 12.11
C ALA A 205 -20.22 12.72 10.97
N ALA A 206 -20.23 13.79 10.18
CA ALA A 206 -19.24 14.00 9.12
C ALA A 206 -17.81 14.12 9.68
N LYS A 207 -17.62 14.88 10.77
CA LYS A 207 -16.32 14.99 11.45
C LYS A 207 -15.87 13.67 12.08
N ALA A 208 -16.79 12.87 12.61
CA ALA A 208 -16.47 11.55 13.15
C ALA A 208 -16.02 10.60 12.03
N LEU A 209 -16.71 10.62 10.89
CA LEU A 209 -16.32 9.84 9.71
C LEU A 209 -14.90 10.20 9.24
N LEU A 210 -14.59 11.50 9.14
CA LEU A 210 -13.26 11.94 8.70
C LEU A 210 -12.15 11.45 9.64
N ARG A 211 -12.34 11.54 10.95
CA ARG A 211 -11.37 11.02 11.94
C ARG A 211 -11.18 9.53 11.83
N TRP A 212 -12.27 8.78 11.76
CA TRP A 212 -12.21 7.34 11.56
C TRP A 212 -11.47 6.98 10.26
N ALA A 213 -11.75 7.70 9.17
CA ALA A 213 -11.09 7.50 7.89
C ALA A 213 -9.58 7.73 7.94
N GLU A 214 -9.14 8.73 8.71
CA GLU A 214 -7.73 9.03 8.93
C GLU A 214 -7.04 7.91 9.72
N GLU A 215 -7.66 7.45 10.81
CA GLU A 215 -7.17 6.33 11.62
C GLU A 215 -7.11 5.01 10.82
N GLU A 216 -8.17 4.72 10.04
CA GLU A 216 -8.21 3.56 9.15
C GLU A 216 -7.05 3.57 8.16
N ARG A 217 -6.87 4.71 7.49
CA ARG A 217 -5.80 4.88 6.51
C ARG A 217 -4.42 4.69 7.11
N GLU A 218 -4.17 5.31 8.27
CA GLU A 218 -2.89 5.20 8.96
C GLU A 218 -2.60 3.75 9.36
N ALA A 219 -3.60 3.07 9.93
CA ALA A 219 -3.45 1.68 10.33
C ALA A 219 -3.26 0.75 9.13
N TRP A 220 -3.96 0.99 8.02
CA TRP A 220 -3.76 0.25 6.78
C TRP A 220 -2.36 0.46 6.22
N LEU A 221 -1.91 1.71 6.10
CA LEU A 221 -0.57 2.02 5.58
C LEU A 221 0.54 1.45 6.48
N ASP A 222 0.39 1.51 7.81
CA ASP A 222 1.33 0.87 8.73
C ASP A 222 1.39 -0.65 8.51
N ALA A 223 0.27 -1.31 8.27
CA ALA A 223 0.24 -2.73 8.01
C ALA A 223 0.87 -3.08 6.65
N VAL A 224 0.36 -2.49 5.55
CA VAL A 224 0.72 -2.88 4.18
C VAL A 224 2.15 -2.50 3.79
N THR A 225 2.69 -1.40 4.31
CA THR A 225 4.08 -0.99 4.02
C THR A 225 5.11 -1.86 4.72
N ASN A 226 4.75 -2.48 5.83
CA ASN A 226 5.60 -3.40 6.58
C ASN A 226 5.39 -4.88 6.23
N ASP A 227 4.51 -5.17 5.27
CA ASP A 227 4.21 -6.50 4.78
C ASP A 227 5.06 -6.80 3.53
N PRO A 228 5.71 -7.96 3.43
CA PRO A 228 6.41 -8.38 2.22
C PRO A 228 5.45 -8.58 1.04
N LEU A 229 4.16 -8.77 1.28
CA LEU A 229 3.13 -9.12 0.28
C LEU A 229 3.57 -10.34 -0.53
N LEU A 230 3.84 -11.44 0.15
CA LEU A 230 4.23 -12.71 -0.49
C LEU A 230 3.09 -13.26 -1.36
N PRO A 231 3.39 -14.06 -2.39
CA PRO A 231 2.35 -14.81 -3.12
C PRO A 231 1.44 -15.60 -2.18
N GLU A 232 0.13 -15.61 -2.43
CA GLU A 232 -0.88 -16.26 -1.57
C GLU A 232 -0.52 -17.73 -1.27
N ARG A 233 0.06 -18.41 -2.24
CA ARG A 233 0.46 -19.83 -2.13
C ARG A 233 1.42 -20.13 -0.97
N ILE A 234 2.24 -19.17 -0.57
CA ILE A 234 3.27 -19.36 0.48
C ILE A 234 3.00 -18.53 1.74
N LEU A 235 1.84 -17.91 1.82
CA LEU A 235 1.43 -17.18 3.04
C LEU A 235 1.12 -18.17 4.17
N PRO A 236 1.40 -17.80 5.43
CA PRO A 236 0.95 -18.57 6.59
C PRO A 236 -0.58 -18.70 6.62
N SER A 237 -1.09 -19.82 7.14
CA SER A 237 -2.54 -20.08 7.21
C SER A 237 -3.30 -19.10 8.12
N ASP A 238 -2.62 -18.49 9.09
CA ASP A 238 -3.13 -17.49 10.02
C ASP A 238 -2.91 -16.06 9.57
N TYR A 239 -2.47 -15.85 8.32
CA TYR A 239 -2.17 -14.51 7.79
C TYR A 239 -3.42 -13.64 7.68
N LEU A 240 -3.37 -12.45 8.28
CA LEU A 240 -4.51 -11.55 8.41
C LEU A 240 -4.64 -10.50 7.28
N GLY A 241 -3.66 -10.36 6.40
CA GLY A 241 -3.69 -9.34 5.34
C GLY A 241 -4.83 -9.53 4.35
N LEU A 242 -5.09 -10.77 3.90
CA LEU A 242 -6.18 -11.08 2.97
C LEU A 242 -7.58 -10.76 3.57
N PRO A 243 -7.95 -11.24 4.77
CA PRO A 243 -9.22 -10.87 5.37
C PRO A 243 -9.31 -9.38 5.70
N ALA A 244 -8.21 -8.72 6.10
CA ALA A 244 -8.18 -7.28 6.32
C ALA A 244 -8.47 -6.49 5.04
N TRP A 245 -7.88 -6.88 3.92
CA TRP A 245 -8.16 -6.29 2.61
C TRP A 245 -9.62 -6.45 2.20
N ARG A 246 -10.17 -7.67 2.28
CA ARG A 246 -11.58 -7.93 1.94
C ARG A 246 -12.51 -7.06 2.79
N ARG A 247 -12.30 -7.05 4.10
CA ARG A 247 -13.10 -6.25 5.03
C ARG A 247 -12.98 -4.75 4.76
N ARG A 248 -11.78 -4.27 4.49
CA ARG A 248 -11.52 -2.89 4.07
C ARG A 248 -12.36 -2.51 2.86
N MET A 249 -12.35 -3.33 1.83
CA MET A 249 -13.10 -3.07 0.60
C MET A 249 -14.61 -3.02 0.81
N GLU A 250 -15.15 -3.89 1.67
CA GLU A 250 -16.56 -3.88 2.06
C GLU A 250 -16.96 -2.59 2.77
N VAL A 251 -16.20 -2.23 3.81
CA VAL A 251 -16.47 -1.05 4.64
C VAL A 251 -16.35 0.25 3.83
N LEU A 252 -15.32 0.37 3.00
CA LEU A 252 -15.12 1.56 2.16
C LEU A 252 -16.22 1.70 1.10
N ARG A 253 -16.71 0.60 0.52
CA ARG A 253 -17.88 0.62 -0.39
C ARG A 253 -19.14 1.09 0.32
N GLU A 254 -19.38 0.62 1.55
CA GLU A 254 -20.53 1.05 2.34
C GLU A 254 -20.45 2.53 2.70
N ALA A 255 -19.31 3.00 3.19
CA ALA A 255 -19.07 4.41 3.48
C ALA A 255 -19.27 5.30 2.23
N GLY A 256 -18.79 4.87 1.08
CA GLY A 256 -19.01 5.56 -0.20
C GLY A 256 -20.49 5.62 -0.61
N ARG A 257 -21.27 4.59 -0.33
CA ARG A 257 -22.74 4.62 -0.56
C ARG A 257 -23.45 5.64 0.32
N GLN A 258 -23.07 5.71 1.59
CA GLN A 258 -23.66 6.66 2.55
C GLN A 258 -23.35 8.11 2.19
N LEU A 259 -22.14 8.41 1.76
CA LEU A 259 -21.74 9.74 1.28
C LEU A 259 -22.57 10.18 0.05
N ARG A 260 -22.85 9.27 -0.88
CA ARG A 260 -23.68 9.56 -2.06
C ARG A 260 -25.15 9.87 -1.71
N THR A 261 -25.70 9.20 -0.72
CA THR A 261 -27.08 9.43 -0.27
C THR A 261 -27.22 10.78 0.41
N PHE A 262 -26.22 11.22 1.16
CA PHE A 262 -26.19 12.53 1.81
C PHE A 262 -26.14 13.69 0.81
N ASN A 263 -25.40 13.57 -0.28
CA ASN A 263 -25.26 14.62 -1.30
C ASN A 263 -26.51 14.75 -2.23
N ARG A 264 -27.50 13.87 -2.12
CA ARG A 264 -28.75 13.93 -2.89
C ARG A 264 -29.93 14.53 -2.12
N GLN A 265 -29.78 14.84 -0.84
CA GLN A 265 -30.73 15.55 0.00
C GLN A 265 -30.37 17.02 0.15
#